data_eb4ecd257cd438a63e48af48005b3bc0
#
_entry.id   eb4ecd257cd438a63e48af48005b3bc0
#
_cell.length_a   1.000
_cell.length_b   1.000
_cell.length_c   1.000
_cell.angle_alpha   90.00
_cell.angle_beta   90.00
_cell.angle_gamma   90.00
#
_symmetry.space_group_name_H-M   'P 1'
#
loop_
_entity.id
_entity.type
_entity.pdbx_description
1 polymer ?
#
loop_
_entity_poly.entity_id
_entity_poly.type
_entity_poly.pdbx_seq_one_letter_code
_entity_poly.pdbx_strand_id
1 'polypeptide(L)'
;MRPRVLLTTTLLGLPLMVGGWLWLTLLSPFLYERPAHLEPIAEGPHAVYVYGTLRVPVVRWIVIGDEVETRPASLEGWRRTGLDLEPAPGERVPGEVLIVDAEELARLDRYERLGIRYERVRHTLADGSEAWVYRRLPDEARTSSP
;
A
#
# COMPACT_ATOMS: atom_id res chain seq x y z
N MET A 1 -9.21 33.33 -30.15
CA MET A 1 -9.57 32.03 -29.50
C MET A 1 -10.80 32.24 -28.65
N ARG A 2 -11.84 31.47 -28.85
CA ARG A 2 -13.12 31.66 -28.12
C ARG A 2 -12.94 31.23 -26.67
N PRO A 3 -13.33 32.04 -25.65
CA PRO A 3 -13.08 31.75 -24.22
C PRO A 3 -13.69 30.41 -23.74
N ARG A 4 -14.69 29.88 -24.45
CA ARG A 4 -15.29 28.58 -24.17
C ARG A 4 -14.37 27.38 -24.42
N VAL A 5 -13.47 27.47 -25.40
CA VAL A 5 -12.49 26.40 -25.72
C VAL A 5 -11.38 26.36 -24.69
N LEU A 6 -10.95 27.51 -24.16
CA LEU A 6 -9.96 27.58 -23.08
C LEU A 6 -10.51 27.00 -21.75
N LEU A 7 -11.78 27.29 -21.42
CA LEU A 7 -12.39 26.76 -20.20
C LEU A 7 -12.57 25.23 -20.24
N THR A 8 -12.95 24.65 -21.39
CA THR A 8 -13.12 23.20 -21.53
C THR A 8 -11.78 22.46 -21.56
N THR A 9 -10.74 23.03 -22.15
CA THR A 9 -9.39 22.42 -22.11
C THR A 9 -8.76 22.45 -20.72
N THR A 10 -9.01 23.50 -19.94
CA THR A 10 -8.52 23.58 -18.56
C THR A 10 -9.29 22.65 -17.65
N LEU A 11 -10.61 22.48 -17.85
CA LEU A 11 -11.47 21.62 -17.03
C LEU A 11 -11.18 20.14 -17.20
N LEU A 12 -10.74 19.70 -18.39
CA LEU A 12 -10.37 18.31 -18.68
C LEU A 12 -8.87 18.04 -18.49
N GLY A 13 -8.01 19.04 -18.74
CA GLY A 13 -6.57 18.88 -18.66
C GLY A 13 -6.06 18.70 -17.24
N LEU A 14 -6.62 19.42 -16.26
CA LEU A 14 -6.19 19.35 -14.88
C LEU A 14 -6.41 17.98 -14.24
N PRO A 15 -7.61 17.36 -14.31
CA PRO A 15 -7.81 16.02 -13.76
C PRO A 15 -6.99 14.95 -14.47
N LEU A 16 -6.74 15.06 -15.77
CA LEU A 16 -5.86 14.14 -16.51
C LEU A 16 -4.40 14.28 -16.07
N MET A 17 -3.94 15.50 -15.84
CA MET A 17 -2.57 15.76 -15.37
C MET A 17 -2.38 15.25 -13.93
N VAL A 18 -3.36 15.51 -13.04
CA VAL A 18 -3.35 15.00 -11.67
C VAL A 18 -3.43 13.48 -11.65
N GLY A 19 -4.32 12.88 -12.44
CA GLY A 19 -4.45 11.43 -12.56
C GLY A 19 -3.18 10.78 -13.11
N GLY A 20 -2.57 11.35 -14.13
CA GLY A 20 -1.30 10.90 -14.70
C GLY A 20 -0.14 11.02 -13.71
N TRP A 21 -0.08 12.10 -12.95
CA TRP A 21 0.93 12.29 -11.91
C TRP A 21 0.75 11.31 -10.76
N LEU A 22 -0.48 11.08 -10.30
CA LEU A 22 -0.79 10.07 -9.27
C LEU A 22 -0.44 8.66 -9.76
N TRP A 23 -0.80 8.33 -11.00
CA TRP A 23 -0.42 7.05 -11.59
C TRP A 23 1.10 6.89 -11.64
N LEU A 24 1.81 7.91 -12.10
CA LEU A 24 3.26 7.89 -12.20
C LEU A 24 3.93 7.70 -10.83
N THR A 25 3.42 8.37 -9.79
CA THR A 25 4.04 8.35 -8.46
C THR A 25 3.67 7.13 -7.62
N LEU A 26 2.47 6.58 -7.79
CA LEU A 26 1.95 5.52 -6.91
C LEU A 26 1.96 4.13 -7.57
N LEU A 27 1.75 4.05 -8.87
CA LEU A 27 1.51 2.79 -9.57
C LEU A 27 2.58 2.48 -10.62
N SER A 28 3.26 3.49 -11.15
CA SER A 28 4.24 3.31 -12.21
C SER A 28 5.50 2.58 -11.70
N PRO A 29 6.01 1.61 -12.48
CA PRO A 29 7.27 0.96 -12.17
C PRO A 29 8.51 1.90 -12.31
N PHE A 30 8.34 3.07 -12.95
CA PHE A 30 9.47 3.95 -13.28
C PHE A 30 10.01 4.76 -12.08
N LEU A 31 9.22 4.98 -11.05
CA LEU A 31 9.61 5.79 -9.88
C LEU A 31 9.86 4.99 -8.61
N TYR A 32 9.79 3.66 -8.69
CA TYR A 32 10.14 2.77 -7.60
C TYR A 32 11.04 1.66 -8.10
N GLU A 33 12.27 1.65 -7.65
CA GLU A 33 13.19 0.56 -7.80
C GLU A 33 13.23 -0.22 -6.49
N ARG A 34 12.98 -1.54 -6.58
CA ARG A 34 13.02 -2.40 -5.40
C ARG A 34 14.45 -2.47 -4.88
N PRO A 35 14.71 -2.11 -3.60
CA PRO A 35 16.04 -2.21 -3.03
C PRO A 35 16.61 -3.63 -3.13
N ALA A 36 17.88 -3.76 -3.56
CA ALA A 36 18.52 -5.03 -3.80
C ALA A 36 18.73 -5.90 -2.55
N HIS A 37 18.67 -5.30 -1.36
CA HIS A 37 18.80 -6.02 -0.08
C HIS A 37 17.52 -6.71 0.35
N LEU A 38 16.38 -6.45 -0.31
CA LEU A 38 15.12 -7.10 0.01
C LEU A 38 15.06 -8.51 -0.56
N GLU A 39 14.61 -9.45 0.25
CA GLU A 39 14.43 -10.84 -0.17
C GLU A 39 13.46 -10.94 -1.37
N PRO A 40 13.73 -11.85 -2.33
CA PRO A 40 12.80 -12.16 -3.40
C PRO A 40 11.42 -12.55 -2.85
N ILE A 41 10.37 -12.21 -3.58
CA ILE A 41 9.03 -12.67 -3.26
C ILE A 41 8.93 -14.14 -3.64
N ALA A 42 8.56 -14.99 -2.68
CA ALA A 42 8.32 -16.41 -2.93
C ALA A 42 7.08 -16.60 -3.82
N GLU A 43 7.06 -17.69 -4.58
CA GLU A 43 5.85 -18.12 -5.29
C GLU A 43 4.75 -18.57 -4.30
N GLY A 44 3.50 -18.43 -4.73
CA GLY A 44 2.33 -18.88 -3.98
C GLY A 44 1.54 -17.75 -3.32
N PRO A 45 0.44 -18.09 -2.65
CA PRO A 45 -0.42 -17.11 -2.01
C PRO A 45 0.25 -16.49 -0.78
N HIS A 46 0.03 -15.19 -0.62
CA HIS A 46 0.50 -14.41 0.50
C HIS A 46 -0.69 -13.75 1.22
N ALA A 47 -0.77 -13.91 2.52
CA ALA A 47 -1.71 -13.18 3.35
C ALA A 47 -1.14 -11.80 3.70
N VAL A 48 -1.85 -10.73 3.36
CA VAL A 48 -1.46 -9.34 3.64
C VAL A 48 -2.53 -8.66 4.47
N TYR A 49 -2.19 -8.22 5.66
CA TYR A 49 -3.10 -7.48 6.52
C TYR A 49 -3.06 -5.99 6.18
N VAL A 50 -4.22 -5.42 5.91
CA VAL A 50 -4.41 -4.01 5.56
C VAL A 50 -5.34 -3.32 6.54
N TYR A 51 -4.95 -2.14 6.99
CA TYR A 51 -5.67 -1.33 7.97
C TYR A 51 -5.95 0.11 7.51
N GLY A 52 -5.47 0.48 6.33
CA GLY A 52 -5.56 1.82 5.74
C GLY A 52 -6.45 1.89 4.50
N THR A 53 -6.01 2.65 3.51
CA THR A 53 -6.74 2.93 2.26
C THR A 53 -6.99 1.70 1.40
N LEU A 54 -6.16 0.67 1.50
CA LEU A 54 -6.34 -0.61 0.80
C LEU A 54 -7.58 -1.41 1.28
N ARG A 55 -8.23 -1.01 2.36
CA ARG A 55 -9.56 -1.53 2.75
C ARG A 55 -10.67 -1.03 1.82
N VAL A 56 -10.47 0.07 1.11
CA VAL A 56 -11.42 0.61 0.14
C VAL A 56 -11.33 -0.21 -1.15
N PRO A 57 -12.40 -0.90 -1.58
CA PRO A 57 -12.35 -1.82 -2.73
C PRO A 57 -11.83 -1.19 -4.01
N VAL A 58 -12.26 0.04 -4.33
CA VAL A 58 -11.81 0.73 -5.55
C VAL A 58 -10.31 1.06 -5.52
N VAL A 59 -9.76 1.44 -4.35
CA VAL A 59 -8.32 1.70 -4.19
C VAL A 59 -7.54 0.40 -4.37
N ARG A 60 -8.01 -0.66 -3.74
CA ARG A 60 -7.43 -2.00 -3.85
C ARG A 60 -7.39 -2.48 -5.30
N TRP A 61 -8.51 -2.36 -6.01
CA TRP A 61 -8.60 -2.72 -7.44
C TRP A 61 -7.62 -1.90 -8.31
N ILE A 62 -7.50 -0.59 -8.06
CA ILE A 62 -6.54 0.27 -8.79
C ILE A 62 -5.09 -0.16 -8.53
N VAL A 63 -4.75 -0.52 -7.30
CA VAL A 63 -3.37 -0.87 -6.92
C VAL A 63 -3.00 -2.27 -7.38
N ILE A 64 -3.87 -3.24 -7.15
CA ILE A 64 -3.61 -4.66 -7.42
C ILE A 64 -3.94 -5.00 -8.87
N GLY A 65 -5.00 -4.38 -9.43
CA GLY A 65 -5.45 -4.60 -10.81
C GLY A 65 -6.39 -5.78 -10.98
N ASP A 66 -6.78 -6.44 -9.89
CA ASP A 66 -7.71 -7.57 -9.89
C ASP A 66 -8.56 -7.59 -8.61
N GLU A 67 -9.60 -8.44 -8.60
CA GLU A 67 -10.34 -8.77 -7.41
C GLU A 67 -9.58 -9.82 -6.60
N VAL A 68 -9.29 -9.49 -5.34
CA VAL A 68 -8.61 -10.41 -4.42
C VAL A 68 -9.54 -10.86 -3.31
N GLU A 69 -9.35 -12.10 -2.86
CA GLU A 69 -10.06 -12.62 -1.70
C GLU A 69 -9.74 -11.77 -0.47
N THR A 70 -10.78 -11.38 0.27
CA THR A 70 -10.65 -10.58 1.48
C THR A 70 -11.42 -11.20 2.63
N ARG A 71 -10.87 -11.11 3.84
CA ARG A 71 -11.57 -11.48 5.06
C ARG A 71 -11.32 -10.44 6.15
N PRO A 72 -12.32 -10.15 7.01
CA PRO A 72 -12.13 -9.31 8.18
C PRO A 72 -11.07 -9.91 9.11
N ALA A 73 -10.23 -9.04 9.68
CA ALA A 73 -9.20 -9.42 10.63
C ALA A 73 -8.90 -8.29 11.60
N SER A 74 -8.16 -8.57 12.66
CA SER A 74 -7.67 -7.55 13.57
C SER A 74 -6.28 -7.88 14.08
N LEU A 75 -5.51 -6.82 14.38
CA LEU A 75 -4.18 -6.91 14.96
C LEU A 75 -4.25 -6.46 16.42
N GLU A 76 -3.96 -7.35 17.36
CA GLU A 76 -3.99 -7.07 18.78
C GLU A 76 -2.65 -6.53 19.30
N GLY A 77 -2.70 -5.70 20.34
CA GLY A 77 -1.52 -5.09 20.93
C GLY A 77 -0.98 -3.89 20.16
N TRP A 78 -1.78 -3.36 19.23
CA TRP A 78 -1.41 -2.25 18.37
C TRP A 78 -2.49 -1.18 18.33
N ARG A 79 -2.07 0.04 18.06
CA ARG A 79 -2.92 1.20 17.78
C ARG A 79 -2.52 1.81 16.46
N ARG A 80 -3.51 2.23 15.70
CA ARG A 80 -3.29 3.00 14.48
C ARG A 80 -3.12 4.49 14.82
N THR A 81 -2.00 5.06 14.39
CA THR A 81 -1.72 6.50 14.49
C THR A 81 -1.48 7.05 13.08
N GLY A 82 -2.52 7.69 12.51
CA GLY A 82 -2.50 8.15 11.14
C GLY A 82 -2.39 6.99 10.13
N LEU A 83 -1.26 6.88 9.45
CA LEU A 83 -0.94 5.83 8.48
C LEU A 83 0.03 4.77 9.05
N ASP A 84 0.31 4.80 10.34
CA ASP A 84 1.27 3.92 10.99
C ASP A 84 0.64 3.10 12.11
N LEU A 85 1.39 2.12 12.60
CA LEU A 85 1.06 1.25 13.73
C LEU A 85 2.05 1.47 14.86
N GLU A 86 1.52 1.68 16.04
CA GLU A 86 2.29 1.81 17.28
C GLU A 86 1.93 0.66 18.24
N PRO A 87 2.90 0.10 18.97
CA PRO A 87 2.62 -0.84 20.05
C PRO A 87 1.68 -0.21 21.09
N ALA A 88 0.59 -0.86 21.40
CA ALA A 88 -0.41 -0.43 22.36
C ALA A 88 -1.05 -1.64 23.03
N PRO A 89 -0.43 -2.21 24.10
CA PRO A 89 -0.94 -3.38 24.80
C PRO A 89 -2.40 -3.20 25.21
N GLY A 90 -3.25 -4.18 24.89
CA GLY A 90 -4.67 -4.16 25.20
C GLY A 90 -5.55 -3.45 24.14
N GLU A 91 -4.95 -2.77 23.16
CA GLU A 91 -5.69 -2.19 22.04
C GLU A 91 -5.74 -3.15 20.83
N ARG A 92 -6.59 -2.82 19.86
CA ARG A 92 -6.81 -3.62 18.66
C ARG A 92 -7.02 -2.71 17.46
N VAL A 93 -6.39 -3.04 16.34
CA VAL A 93 -6.61 -2.38 15.06
C VAL A 93 -7.49 -3.28 14.19
N PRO A 94 -8.70 -2.83 13.78
CA PRO A 94 -9.51 -3.56 12.82
C PRO A 94 -8.98 -3.37 11.40
N GLY A 95 -9.00 -4.44 10.59
CA GLY A 95 -8.54 -4.44 9.22
C GLY A 95 -9.11 -5.60 8.42
N GLU A 96 -8.44 -5.90 7.33
CA GLU A 96 -8.76 -7.02 6.43
C GLU A 96 -7.48 -7.77 6.05
N VAL A 97 -7.60 -9.06 5.80
CA VAL A 97 -6.55 -9.85 5.15
C VAL A 97 -6.91 -9.98 3.69
N LEU A 98 -5.94 -9.68 2.84
CA LEU A 98 -5.97 -9.93 1.40
C LEU A 98 -5.16 -11.19 1.12
N ILE A 99 -5.66 -12.06 0.25
CA ILE A 99 -4.89 -13.20 -0.28
C ILE A 99 -4.45 -12.81 -1.68
N VAL A 100 -3.14 -12.66 -1.86
CA VAL A 100 -2.51 -12.16 -3.08
C VAL A 100 -1.45 -13.13 -3.58
N ASP A 101 -1.22 -13.15 -4.89
CA ASP A 101 -0.10 -13.88 -5.48
C ASP A 101 1.22 -13.06 -5.42
N ALA A 102 2.29 -13.61 -5.97
CA ALA A 102 3.61 -12.96 -5.94
C ALA A 102 3.65 -11.66 -6.75
N GLU A 103 2.94 -11.59 -7.88
CA GLU A 103 2.88 -10.39 -8.74
C GLU A 103 2.05 -9.29 -8.07
N GLU A 104 0.92 -9.65 -7.50
CA GLU A 104 0.04 -8.76 -6.74
C GLU A 104 0.75 -8.19 -5.51
N LEU A 105 1.51 -9.05 -4.80
CA LEU A 105 2.35 -8.62 -3.69
C LEU A 105 3.45 -7.64 -4.13
N ALA A 106 4.04 -7.85 -5.30
CA ALA A 106 5.01 -6.91 -5.87
C ALA A 106 4.38 -5.55 -6.20
N ARG A 107 3.10 -5.53 -6.63
CA ARG A 107 2.35 -4.27 -6.85
C ARG A 107 2.07 -3.55 -5.54
N LEU A 108 1.73 -4.27 -4.47
CA LEU A 108 1.58 -3.72 -3.14
C LEU A 108 2.90 -3.16 -2.60
N ASP A 109 4.00 -3.90 -2.73
CA ASP A 109 5.34 -3.45 -2.35
C ASP A 109 5.73 -2.14 -3.03
N ARG A 110 5.36 -1.98 -4.31
CA ARG A 110 5.57 -0.75 -5.07
C ARG A 110 4.72 0.40 -4.55
N TYR A 111 3.43 0.16 -4.34
CA TYR A 111 2.50 1.16 -3.82
C TYR A 111 2.94 1.68 -2.46
N GLU A 112 3.34 0.81 -1.57
CA GLU A 112 3.83 1.14 -0.23
C GLU A 112 5.28 1.65 -0.24
N ARG A 113 5.99 1.56 -1.38
CA ARG A 113 7.40 1.91 -1.52
C ARG A 113 8.26 1.17 -0.49
N LEU A 114 8.17 -0.16 -0.53
CA LEU A 114 8.88 -1.06 0.37
C LEU A 114 10.39 -0.79 0.40
N GLY A 115 10.98 -0.72 1.59
CA GLY A 115 12.38 -0.40 1.79
C GLY A 115 12.73 1.08 1.70
N ILE A 116 11.75 1.95 1.35
CA ILE A 116 11.92 3.42 1.26
C ILE A 116 11.01 4.12 2.28
N ARG A 117 9.73 3.78 2.30
CA ARG A 117 8.75 4.34 3.24
C ARG A 117 8.28 3.33 4.26
N TYR A 118 8.09 2.08 3.84
CA TYR A 118 7.57 1.01 4.66
C TYR A 118 8.50 -0.19 4.64
N GLU A 119 8.48 -0.94 5.73
CA GLU A 119 8.95 -2.31 5.82
C GLU A 119 7.76 -3.26 5.78
N ARG A 120 7.97 -4.50 5.37
CA ARG A 120 6.97 -5.55 5.40
C ARG A 120 7.40 -6.62 6.39
N VAL A 121 6.65 -6.78 7.45
CA VAL A 121 6.95 -7.70 8.56
C VAL A 121 5.82 -8.68 8.78
N ARG A 122 6.11 -9.86 9.28
CA ARG A 122 5.09 -10.82 9.67
C ARG A 122 4.56 -10.51 11.06
N HIS A 123 3.24 -10.59 11.20
CA HIS A 123 2.57 -10.50 12.48
C HIS A 123 1.52 -11.60 12.62
N THR A 124 1.34 -12.06 13.85
CA THR A 124 0.22 -12.93 14.22
C THR A 124 -1.01 -12.07 14.45
N LEU A 125 -2.10 -12.40 13.79
CA LEU A 125 -3.40 -11.74 13.92
C LEU A 125 -4.18 -12.28 15.11
N ALA A 126 -5.29 -11.62 15.46
CA ALA A 126 -6.13 -12.00 16.58
C ALA A 126 -6.72 -13.43 16.49
N ASP A 127 -6.87 -13.97 15.28
CA ASP A 127 -7.33 -15.32 15.00
C ASP A 127 -6.20 -16.38 15.04
N GLY A 128 -4.97 -15.97 15.34
CA GLY A 128 -3.78 -16.82 15.37
C GLY A 128 -3.12 -17.05 14.00
N SER A 129 -3.69 -16.56 12.91
CA SER A 129 -3.07 -16.62 11.59
C SER A 129 -1.95 -15.62 11.44
N GLU A 130 -1.01 -15.89 10.54
CA GLU A 130 0.07 -14.95 10.21
C GLU A 130 -0.23 -14.20 8.91
N ALA A 131 0.14 -12.92 8.88
CA ALA A 131 0.05 -12.09 7.70
C ALA A 131 1.22 -11.10 7.59
N TRP A 132 1.50 -10.66 6.38
CA TRP A 132 2.38 -9.54 6.14
C TRP A 132 1.68 -8.24 6.52
N VAL A 133 2.42 -7.37 7.21
CA VAL A 133 1.94 -6.05 7.63
C VAL A 133 2.95 -5.01 7.16
N TYR A 134 2.48 -3.99 6.48
CA TYR A 134 3.31 -2.84 6.14
C TYR A 134 3.37 -1.88 7.32
N ARG A 135 4.58 -1.62 7.80
CA ARG A 135 4.85 -0.64 8.86
C ARG A 135 5.75 0.45 8.33
N ARG A 136 5.51 1.66 8.76
CA ARG A 136 6.32 2.80 8.35
C ARG A 136 7.75 2.67 8.92
N LEU A 137 8.74 2.91 8.06
CA LEU A 137 10.12 2.98 8.49
C LEU A 137 10.35 4.23 9.36
N PRO A 138 11.17 4.14 10.42
CA PRO A 138 11.61 5.31 11.19
C PRO A 138 12.22 6.37 10.27
N ASP A 139 12.08 7.65 10.64
CA ASP A 139 12.57 8.78 9.84
C ASP A 139 14.09 8.70 9.56
N GLU A 140 14.87 8.17 10.50
CA GLU A 140 16.31 7.96 10.36
C GLU A 140 16.67 6.96 9.26
N ALA A 141 15.91 5.89 9.12
CA ALA A 141 16.11 4.87 8.08
C ALA A 141 15.75 5.40 6.67
N ARG A 142 14.85 6.38 6.58
CA ARG A 142 14.43 7.00 5.30
C ARG A 142 15.49 7.96 4.75
N THR A 143 16.33 8.53 5.61
CA THR A 143 17.34 9.52 5.22
C THR A 143 18.65 8.85 4.79
N SER A 144 18.84 7.57 5.11
CA SER A 144 20.05 6.80 4.83
C SER A 144 20.00 5.94 3.56
N SER A 145 18.91 6.01 2.78
CA SER A 145 18.87 5.40 1.45
C SER A 145 19.58 6.30 0.44
N PRO A 146 20.59 5.76 -0.28
CA PRO A 146 21.34 6.51 -1.31
C PRO A 146 20.49 6.90 -2.51
#